data_906a86eaecc1965c3f6f3d42dec7c340
#
_entry.id   906a86eaecc1965c3f6f3d42dec7c340
#
_cell.length_a   1.000
_cell.length_b   1.000
_cell.length_c   1.000
_cell.angle_alpha   90.00
_cell.angle_beta   90.00
_cell.angle_gamma   90.00
#
_symmetry.space_group_name_H-M   'P 1'
#
loop_
_entity.id
_entity.type
_entity.pdbx_description
1 polymer ?
#
loop_
_entity_poly.entity_id
_entity_poly.type
_entity_poly.pdbx_seq_one_letter_code
_entity_poly.pdbx_strand_id
1 'polypeptide(L)'
;MWNPGRQSMDAPGLIPPLIGAPLSPRSGGVAGTVEDLLVDAASHRPVWLLVRLDDSAQPYTFVPAERMASRTGAVVVPFDEKALREAPVRLASPSGCAPEHATTLSRHYGVRVPLGEARGLRAAAP
;
A
#
# COMPACT_ATOMS: atom_id res chain seq x y z
N MET A 1 -9.68 5.63 -29.87
CA MET A 1 -9.75 6.56 -28.75
C MET A 1 -8.89 6.09 -27.60
N TRP A 2 -8.20 7.01 -27.03
CA TRP A 2 -7.33 6.69 -25.90
C TRP A 2 -8.16 6.38 -24.66
N ASN A 3 -7.77 5.31 -23.95
CA ASN A 3 -8.45 4.91 -22.72
C ASN A 3 -7.51 5.13 -21.54
N PRO A 4 -7.71 6.17 -20.74
CA PRO A 4 -6.78 6.51 -19.70
C PRO A 4 -6.67 5.43 -18.61
N GLY A 5 -7.77 4.75 -18.30
CA GLY A 5 -7.72 3.71 -17.29
C GLY A 5 -6.87 2.53 -17.74
N ARG A 6 -7.11 2.04 -18.93
CA ARG A 6 -6.36 0.93 -19.46
C ARG A 6 -4.92 1.32 -19.72
N GLN A 7 -4.72 2.52 -20.22
CA GLN A 7 -3.37 3.00 -20.53
C GLN A 7 -2.52 3.05 -19.26
N SER A 8 -3.07 3.58 -18.18
CA SER A 8 -2.33 3.68 -16.94
C SER A 8 -2.01 2.31 -16.37
N MET A 9 -2.89 1.35 -16.52
CA MET A 9 -2.67 0.02 -15.99
C MET A 9 -1.48 -0.67 -16.65
N ASP A 10 -1.21 -0.34 -17.89
CA ASP A 10 -0.14 -0.99 -18.63
C ASP A 10 1.17 -0.24 -18.57
N ALA A 11 1.15 1.01 -18.21
CA ALA A 11 2.32 1.86 -18.29
C ALA A 11 3.27 1.62 -17.11
N PRO A 12 4.60 1.59 -17.33
CA PRO A 12 5.55 1.50 -16.24
C PRO A 12 5.45 2.68 -15.26
N GLY A 13 4.92 3.81 -15.69
CA GLY A 13 4.72 4.98 -14.85
C GLY A 13 3.44 4.96 -14.04
N LEU A 14 2.76 3.82 -13.98
CA LEU A 14 1.52 3.70 -13.24
C LEU A 14 1.70 3.95 -11.74
N ILE A 15 2.82 3.52 -11.19
CA ILE A 15 3.04 3.54 -9.75
C ILE A 15 2.88 4.93 -9.12
N PRO A 16 3.46 6.01 -9.68
CA PRO A 16 3.25 7.34 -9.11
C PRO A 16 1.78 7.75 -9.00
N PRO A 17 0.90 7.46 -9.97
CA PRO A 17 -0.51 7.80 -9.82
C PRO A 17 -1.22 7.09 -8.69
N LEU A 18 -0.66 6.01 -8.14
CA LEU A 18 -1.25 5.32 -7.00
C LEU A 18 -0.99 6.06 -5.70
N ILE A 19 0.08 6.83 -5.63
CA ILE A 19 0.41 7.62 -4.44
C ILE A 19 -0.57 8.78 -4.36
N GLY A 20 -1.22 8.92 -3.21
CA GLY A 20 -2.26 9.92 -3.02
C GLY A 20 -3.66 9.40 -3.32
N ALA A 21 -3.78 8.19 -3.85
CA ALA A 21 -5.08 7.63 -4.18
C ALA A 21 -5.82 7.17 -2.92
N PRO A 22 -7.15 7.20 -2.94
CA PRO A 22 -7.92 6.62 -1.84
C PRO A 22 -7.69 5.13 -1.73
N LEU A 23 -7.61 4.64 -0.50
CA LEU A 23 -7.49 3.20 -0.23
C LEU A 23 -8.87 2.65 0.08
N SER A 24 -9.29 1.66 -0.70
CA SER A 24 -10.62 1.06 -0.59
C SER A 24 -10.47 -0.37 -0.09
N PRO A 25 -11.09 -0.72 1.04
CA PRO A 25 -11.06 -2.11 1.50
C PRO A 25 -11.99 -2.97 0.64
N ARG A 26 -11.84 -4.28 0.76
CA ARG A 26 -12.70 -5.22 0.04
C ARG A 26 -14.19 -4.98 0.33
N SER A 27 -14.49 -4.57 1.54
CA SER A 27 -15.86 -4.32 1.99
C SER A 27 -16.48 -3.05 1.40
N GLY A 28 -15.70 -2.25 0.69
CA GLY A 28 -16.19 -1.03 0.06
C GLY A 28 -15.89 0.21 0.87
N GLY A 29 -16.16 1.37 0.29
CA GLY A 29 -15.88 2.64 0.92
C GLY A 29 -14.42 3.03 0.83
N VAL A 30 -14.03 4.01 1.62
CA VAL A 30 -12.64 4.51 1.66
C VAL A 30 -12.17 4.46 3.10
N ALA A 31 -11.05 3.80 3.34
CA ALA A 31 -10.49 3.70 4.69
C ALA A 31 -9.33 4.67 4.92
N GLY A 32 -8.71 5.15 3.87
CA GLY A 32 -7.58 6.06 4.01
C GLY A 32 -6.99 6.44 2.67
N THR A 33 -5.71 6.78 2.69
CA THR A 33 -5.00 7.27 1.52
C THR A 33 -3.68 6.52 1.38
N VAL A 34 -3.31 6.19 0.14
CA VAL A 34 -2.00 5.59 -0.14
C VAL A 34 -0.97 6.71 -0.11
N GLU A 35 -0.02 6.61 0.82
CA GLU A 35 1.03 7.63 0.98
C GLU A 35 2.29 7.27 0.20
N ASP A 36 2.58 5.99 0.08
CA ASP A 36 3.77 5.54 -0.64
C ASP A 36 3.59 4.10 -1.08
N LEU A 37 4.39 3.70 -2.03
CA LEU A 37 4.45 2.31 -2.49
C LEU A 37 5.88 1.83 -2.25
N LEU A 38 6.03 0.79 -1.45
CA LEU A 38 7.33 0.24 -1.13
C LEU A 38 7.61 -0.93 -2.05
N VAL A 39 8.75 -0.90 -2.71
CA VAL A 39 9.15 -1.93 -3.66
C VAL A 39 10.38 -2.67 -3.13
N ASP A 40 10.48 -3.94 -3.50
CA ASP A 40 11.65 -4.72 -3.18
C ASP A 40 12.87 -4.15 -3.93
N ALA A 41 13.96 -3.95 -3.21
CA ALA A 41 15.14 -3.30 -3.79
C ALA A 41 15.76 -4.09 -4.93
N ALA A 42 15.66 -5.42 -4.87
CA ALA A 42 16.28 -6.29 -5.88
C ALA A 42 15.38 -6.47 -7.10
N SER A 43 14.10 -6.75 -6.90
CA SER A 43 13.19 -7.09 -7.99
C SER A 43 12.36 -5.90 -8.48
N HIS A 44 12.32 -4.82 -7.71
CA HIS A 44 11.50 -3.64 -7.99
C HIS A 44 10.00 -3.94 -8.00
N ARG A 45 9.60 -5.04 -7.37
CA ARG A 45 8.19 -5.40 -7.27
C ARG A 45 7.56 -4.72 -6.07
N PRO A 46 6.31 -4.27 -6.18
CA PRO A 46 5.59 -3.71 -5.05
C PRO A 46 5.41 -4.77 -3.97
N VAL A 47 5.71 -4.42 -2.73
CA VAL A 47 5.54 -5.35 -1.60
C VAL A 47 4.62 -4.79 -0.54
N TRP A 48 4.69 -3.49 -0.26
CA TRP A 48 3.87 -2.85 0.76
C TRP A 48 3.31 -1.53 0.26
N LEU A 49 2.10 -1.22 0.69
CA LEU A 49 1.56 0.12 0.59
C LEU A 49 1.73 0.78 1.96
N LEU A 50 2.32 1.96 1.99
CA LEU A 50 2.27 2.79 3.19
C LEU A 50 1.00 3.60 3.09
N VAL A 51 0.09 3.40 4.05
CA VAL A 51 -1.21 4.04 4.01
C VAL A 51 -1.43 4.89 5.24
N ARG A 52 -2.24 5.92 5.08
CA ARG A 52 -2.70 6.74 6.19
C ARG A 52 -4.19 6.46 6.37
N LEU A 53 -4.52 5.80 7.46
CA LEU A 53 -5.92 5.51 7.78
C LEU A 53 -6.56 6.72 8.44
N ASP A 54 -7.82 6.96 8.12
CA ASP A 54 -8.54 8.08 8.69
C ASP A 54 -8.90 7.82 10.15
N ASP A 55 -9.08 8.89 10.91
CA ASP A 55 -9.59 8.87 12.28
C ASP A 55 -8.70 8.12 13.28
N SER A 56 -7.41 8.31 13.20
CA SER A 56 -6.49 7.68 14.14
C SER A 56 -5.37 8.65 14.52
N ALA A 57 -4.95 8.59 15.79
CA ALA A 57 -3.79 9.34 16.25
C ALA A 57 -2.49 8.75 15.72
N GLN A 58 -2.50 7.47 15.38
CA GLN A 58 -1.38 6.80 14.74
C GLN A 58 -1.88 6.23 13.42
N PRO A 59 -2.03 7.08 12.40
CA PRO A 59 -2.75 6.69 11.20
C PRO A 59 -1.96 5.85 10.22
N TYR A 60 -0.63 5.80 10.33
CA TYR A 60 0.18 5.16 9.32
C TYR A 60 0.38 3.69 9.61
N THR A 61 0.21 2.85 8.58
CA THR A 61 0.46 1.42 8.66
C THR A 61 0.84 0.93 7.26
N PHE A 62 1.19 -0.34 7.17
CA PHE A 62 1.56 -0.94 5.90
C PHE A 62 0.54 -2.00 5.54
N VAL A 63 0.16 -2.05 4.28
CA VAL A 63 -0.79 -3.01 3.74
C VAL A 63 -0.10 -3.76 2.62
N PRO A 64 -0.21 -5.09 2.55
CA PRO A 64 0.42 -5.84 1.46
C PRO A 64 -0.09 -5.36 0.11
N ALA A 65 0.84 -5.15 -0.82
CA ALA A 65 0.49 -4.72 -2.16
C ALA A 65 0.00 -5.87 -3.04
N GLU A 66 0.15 -7.10 -2.56
CA GLU A 66 -0.27 -8.28 -3.29
C GLU A 66 -1.76 -8.23 -3.58
N ARG A 67 -2.12 -8.45 -4.84
CA ARG A 67 -3.52 -8.46 -5.30
C ARG A 67 -4.24 -7.12 -5.17
N MET A 68 -3.49 -6.04 -5.01
CA MET A 68 -4.13 -4.73 -5.10
C MET A 68 -4.61 -4.48 -6.51
N ALA A 69 -5.67 -3.71 -6.65
CA ALA A 69 -6.21 -3.34 -7.94
C ALA A 69 -6.49 -1.84 -7.95
N SER A 70 -6.40 -1.25 -9.12
CA SER A 70 -6.77 0.15 -9.29
C SER A 70 -8.15 0.20 -9.93
N ARG A 71 -9.07 0.92 -9.32
CA ARG A 71 -10.44 1.03 -9.78
C ARG A 71 -10.93 2.46 -9.61
N THR A 72 -11.31 3.10 -10.71
CA THR A 72 -11.87 4.46 -10.68
C THR A 72 -11.04 5.40 -9.82
N GLY A 73 -9.72 5.31 -9.95
CA GLY A 73 -8.82 6.19 -9.21
C GLY A 73 -8.53 5.78 -7.78
N ALA A 74 -9.11 4.69 -7.31
CA ALA A 74 -8.85 4.18 -5.96
C ALA A 74 -8.01 2.92 -6.01
N VAL A 75 -7.27 2.66 -4.95
CA VAL A 75 -6.53 1.41 -4.78
C VAL A 75 -7.40 0.49 -3.93
N VAL A 76 -7.78 -0.66 -4.49
CA VAL A 76 -8.62 -1.63 -3.81
C VAL A 76 -7.73 -2.77 -3.33
N VAL A 77 -7.86 -3.12 -2.06
CA VAL A 77 -7.09 -4.23 -1.46
C VAL A 77 -8.04 -5.34 -1.04
N PRO A 78 -7.55 -6.60 -1.02
CA PRO A 78 -8.42 -7.75 -0.70
C PRO A 78 -8.61 -7.97 0.80
N PHE A 79 -8.58 -6.89 1.58
CA PHE A 79 -8.72 -6.97 3.04
C PHE A 79 -9.90 -6.11 3.47
N ASP A 80 -10.58 -6.54 4.54
CA ASP A 80 -11.70 -5.80 5.09
C ASP A 80 -11.21 -4.57 5.83
N GLU A 81 -12.09 -3.59 6.00
CA GLU A 81 -11.77 -2.42 6.79
C GLU A 81 -11.35 -2.81 8.20
N LYS A 82 -11.99 -3.80 8.77
CA LYS A 82 -11.63 -4.28 10.10
C LYS A 82 -10.18 -4.74 10.16
N ALA A 83 -9.73 -5.51 9.17
CA ALA A 83 -8.35 -5.96 9.13
C ALA A 83 -7.37 -4.79 9.04
N LEU A 84 -7.73 -3.78 8.26
CA LEU A 84 -6.88 -2.59 8.13
C LEU A 84 -6.78 -1.83 9.44
N ARG A 85 -7.91 -1.65 10.12
CA ARG A 85 -7.93 -0.89 11.36
C ARG A 85 -7.34 -1.64 12.54
N GLU A 86 -7.32 -2.96 12.49
CA GLU A 86 -6.73 -3.78 13.53
C GLU A 86 -5.27 -4.14 13.25
N ALA A 87 -4.66 -3.50 12.27
CA ALA A 87 -3.26 -3.76 11.95
C ALA A 87 -2.38 -3.58 13.19
N PRO A 88 -1.50 -4.55 13.46
CA PRO A 88 -0.71 -4.53 14.69
C PRO A 88 0.41 -3.50 14.69
N VAL A 89 0.74 -2.93 13.53
CA VAL A 89 1.76 -1.90 13.44
C VAL A 89 1.09 -0.60 13.05
N ARG A 90 1.16 0.39 13.95
CA ARG A 90 0.60 1.71 13.73
C ARG A 90 1.64 2.75 14.09
N LEU A 91 1.79 3.75 13.25
CA LEU A 91 2.82 4.77 13.41
C LEU A 91 2.20 6.16 13.41
N ALA A 92 2.80 7.07 14.16
CA ALA A 92 2.34 8.46 14.21
C ALA A 92 2.81 9.26 13.00
N SER A 93 3.88 8.81 12.35
CA SER A 93 4.42 9.49 11.19
C SER A 93 4.85 8.46 10.15
N PRO A 94 4.94 8.85 8.86
CA PRO A 94 5.36 7.90 7.84
C PRO A 94 6.83 7.53 8.02
N SER A 95 7.11 6.23 7.88
CA SER A 95 8.48 5.73 7.97
C SER A 95 8.60 4.45 7.16
N GLY A 96 9.82 3.94 7.02
CA GLY A 96 10.05 2.70 6.31
C GLY A 96 9.54 1.49 7.09
N CYS A 97 9.31 0.40 6.40
CA CYS A 97 8.84 -0.84 7.00
C CYS A 97 10.04 -1.63 7.51
N ALA A 98 10.17 -1.74 8.82
CA ALA A 98 11.24 -2.51 9.42
C ALA A 98 10.96 -4.02 9.23
N PRO A 99 12.02 -4.86 9.22
CA PRO A 99 11.80 -6.30 9.05
C PRO A 99 10.86 -6.92 10.08
N GLU A 100 10.92 -6.49 11.33
CA GLU A 100 10.00 -6.97 12.35
C GLU A 100 8.56 -6.55 12.08
N HIS A 101 8.36 -5.36 11.51
CA HIS A 101 7.03 -4.92 11.09
C HIS A 101 6.51 -5.82 9.97
N ALA A 102 7.36 -6.12 9.00
CA ALA A 102 6.96 -6.97 7.88
C ALA A 102 6.53 -8.34 8.35
N THR A 103 7.27 -8.93 9.28
CA THR A 103 6.93 -10.25 9.82
C THR A 103 5.57 -10.22 10.53
N THR A 104 5.38 -9.23 11.38
CA THR A 104 4.14 -9.10 12.17
C THR A 104 2.93 -8.86 11.26
N LEU A 105 3.09 -7.96 10.30
CA LEU A 105 2.00 -7.62 9.39
C LEU A 105 1.68 -8.76 8.42
N SER A 106 2.70 -9.46 7.94
CA SER A 106 2.46 -10.61 7.05
C SER A 106 1.62 -11.66 7.73
N ARG A 107 1.89 -11.90 9.01
CA ARG A 107 1.11 -12.84 9.80
C ARG A 107 -0.33 -12.35 9.99
N HIS A 108 -0.49 -11.07 10.27
CA HIS A 108 -1.82 -10.48 10.47
C HIS A 108 -2.68 -10.60 9.21
N TYR A 109 -2.10 -10.31 8.05
CA TYR A 109 -2.85 -10.35 6.79
C TYR A 109 -2.87 -11.74 6.14
N GLY A 110 -2.15 -12.69 6.69
CA GLY A 110 -2.12 -14.04 6.15
C GLY A 110 -1.43 -14.14 4.80
N VAL A 111 -0.43 -13.33 4.57
CA VAL A 111 0.30 -13.29 3.31
C VAL A 111 1.77 -13.59 3.56
N ARG A 112 2.46 -13.94 2.48
CA ARG A 112 3.92 -14.07 2.52
C ARG A 112 4.52 -12.92 1.76
N VAL A 113 5.26 -12.08 2.47
CA VAL A 113 5.95 -10.96 1.86
C VAL A 113 7.45 -11.21 2.04
N PRO A 114 8.25 -11.09 0.98
CA PRO A 114 9.70 -11.25 1.10
C PRO A 114 10.23 -10.32 2.18
N LEU A 115 11.13 -10.84 3.01
CA LEU A 115 11.75 -10.06 4.09
C LEU A 115 12.94 -9.25 3.61
N GLY A 116 13.10 -9.13 2.32
CA GLY A 116 14.15 -8.32 1.75
C GLY A 116 13.95 -6.85 1.97
N GLU A 117 14.94 -6.08 1.63
CA GLU A 117 14.89 -4.63 1.77
C GLU A 117 13.81 -4.05 0.86
N ALA A 118 12.97 -3.20 1.41
CA ALA A 118 11.94 -2.50 0.66
C ALA A 118 12.18 -1.00 0.74
N ARG A 119 11.96 -0.30 -0.37
CA ARG A 119 12.15 1.14 -0.47
C ARG A 119 10.88 1.82 -0.88
N GLY A 120 10.59 2.93 -0.21
CA GLY A 120 9.51 3.79 -0.61
C GLY A 120 9.88 4.57 -1.86
N LEU A 121 8.96 4.65 -2.80
CA LEU A 121 9.21 5.35 -4.05
C LEU A 121 9.36 6.84 -3.85
N ARG A 122 8.61 7.42 -2.92
CA ARG A 122 8.75 8.85 -2.64
C ARG A 122 10.10 9.17 -2.05
N ALA A 123 10.61 8.30 -1.19
CA ALA A 123 11.93 8.50 -0.59
C ALA A 123 13.05 8.31 -1.59
N ALA A 124 12.83 7.50 -2.64
CA ALA A 124 13.82 7.26 -3.68
C ALA A 124 13.76 8.28 -4.81
N ALA A 125 12.73 9.11 -4.85
CA ALA A 125 12.58 10.11 -5.90
C ALA A 125 13.67 11.18 -5.79
N PRO A 126 14.24 11.57 -6.90
CA PRO A 126 15.26 12.65 -6.89
C PRO A 126 14.69 13.98 -6.51
#